data_708a6228b2bddc59ae127214ba667958
#
_entry.id   708a6228b2bddc59ae127214ba667958
#
_cell.length_a   1.000
_cell.length_b   1.000
_cell.length_c   1.000
_cell.angle_alpha   90.00
_cell.angle_beta   90.00
_cell.angle_gamma   90.00
#
_symmetry.space_group_name_H-M   'P 1'
#
loop_
_entity.id
_entity.type
_entity.pdbx_description
1 polymer ?
#
loop_
_entity_poly.entity_id
_entity_poly.type
_entity_poly.pdbx_seq_one_letter_code
_entity_poly.pdbx_strand_id
1 'polypeptide(L)'
;MCKVISVVNQKGGVGKTTTTVNVGIGLAREGKKVLLIDADPQGSLTASLGYEEPDDLRITLATIMMDVINEEEISLEDGILHHQENVDLLPANIELSALEVTMGNVMSREMIMKEYIDAIRSRYDYILIDCMPSLGMMTINALVSSDSVLIPVQAAYLPVKGLQQLIKTILTVKKRLNRKLAIEGILLTMVDFRTNYARDITARVHTTYGSQIEVFENVIPMSVKAAETSAEGKSIYMHCPKGKVAEAYMNLTQEVLKNEK
;
A
#
# COMPACT_ATOMS: atom_id res chain seq x y z
N MET A 1 4.81 18.81 -2.68
CA MET A 1 5.15 18.21 -1.36
C MET A 1 4.88 16.73 -1.47
N CYS A 2 5.77 15.87 -1.00
CA CYS A 2 5.59 14.41 -1.12
C CYS A 2 4.40 13.94 -0.28
N LYS A 3 3.52 13.11 -0.85
CA LYS A 3 2.41 12.46 -0.16
C LYS A 3 2.73 10.98 0.09
N VAL A 4 2.68 10.56 1.35
CA VAL A 4 2.93 9.16 1.76
C VAL A 4 1.59 8.48 2.04
N ILE A 5 1.31 7.38 1.34
CA ILE A 5 0.05 6.63 1.42
C ILE A 5 0.35 5.17 1.80
N SER A 6 -0.17 4.70 2.93
CA SER A 6 -0.16 3.27 3.26
C SER A 6 -1.38 2.57 2.67
N VAL A 7 -1.18 1.42 2.05
CA VAL A 7 -2.26 0.55 1.56
C VAL A 7 -2.47 -0.58 2.56
N VAL A 8 -3.53 -0.50 3.36
CA VAL A 8 -3.67 -1.32 4.57
C VAL A 8 -5.00 -2.08 4.59
N ASN A 9 -4.92 -3.36 4.86
CA ASN A 9 -6.05 -4.18 5.34
C ASN A 9 -5.51 -5.43 6.05
N GLN A 10 -6.08 -5.76 7.21
CA GLN A 10 -5.71 -6.97 7.96
C GLN A 10 -6.12 -8.28 7.28
N LYS A 11 -7.00 -8.23 6.26
CA LYS A 11 -7.39 -9.40 5.49
C LYS A 11 -6.43 -9.61 4.31
N GLY A 12 -5.96 -10.85 4.13
CA GLY A 12 -5.21 -11.26 2.94
C GLY A 12 -6.10 -11.32 1.70
N GLY A 13 -5.49 -11.16 0.51
CA GLY A 13 -6.18 -11.35 -0.77
C GLY A 13 -7.22 -10.27 -1.13
N VAL A 14 -7.19 -9.09 -0.50
CA VAL A 14 -8.13 -7.99 -0.83
C VAL A 14 -7.60 -7.05 -1.92
N GLY A 15 -6.44 -7.36 -2.52
CA GLY A 15 -5.83 -6.56 -3.60
C GLY A 15 -4.98 -5.39 -3.11
N LYS A 16 -4.37 -5.46 -1.92
CA LYS A 16 -3.42 -4.42 -1.45
C LYS A 16 -2.28 -4.23 -2.43
N THR A 17 -1.49 -5.26 -2.65
CA THR A 17 -0.33 -5.26 -3.55
C THR A 17 -0.71 -4.84 -4.97
N THR A 18 -1.77 -5.42 -5.53
CA THR A 18 -2.27 -5.04 -6.85
C THR A 18 -2.66 -3.56 -6.92
N THR A 19 -3.26 -3.03 -5.85
CA THR A 19 -3.62 -1.61 -5.76
C THR A 19 -2.36 -0.75 -5.66
N THR A 20 -1.39 -1.12 -4.82
CA THR A 20 -0.13 -0.40 -4.67
C THR A 20 0.63 -0.30 -6.00
N VAL A 21 0.79 -1.42 -6.72
CA VAL A 21 1.43 -1.44 -8.05
C VAL A 21 0.68 -0.53 -9.03
N ASN A 22 -0.62 -0.71 -9.18
CA ASN A 22 -1.35 -0.04 -10.26
C ASN A 22 -1.64 1.44 -9.96
N VAL A 23 -1.85 1.84 -8.71
CA VAL A 23 -1.94 3.26 -8.35
C VAL A 23 -0.57 3.93 -8.47
N GLY A 24 0.50 3.29 -8.01
CA GLY A 24 1.85 3.84 -8.12
C GLY A 24 2.27 4.05 -9.56
N ILE A 25 2.12 3.03 -10.42
CA ILE A 25 2.42 3.16 -11.86
C ILE A 25 1.43 4.14 -12.54
N GLY A 26 0.17 4.18 -12.12
CA GLY A 26 -0.80 5.18 -12.59
C GLY A 26 -0.31 6.61 -12.31
N LEU A 27 0.17 6.88 -11.10
CA LEU A 27 0.76 8.18 -10.72
C LEU A 27 2.03 8.51 -11.54
N ALA A 28 2.90 7.51 -11.77
CA ALA A 28 4.09 7.69 -12.61
C ALA A 28 3.71 8.03 -14.06
N ARG A 29 2.65 7.44 -14.60
CA ARG A 29 2.10 7.79 -15.93
C ARG A 29 1.54 9.20 -16.02
N GLU A 30 1.12 9.78 -14.90
CA GLU A 30 0.75 11.20 -14.74
C GLU A 30 1.96 12.12 -14.47
N GLY A 31 3.18 11.60 -14.65
CA GLY A 31 4.43 12.36 -14.54
C GLY A 31 4.93 12.57 -13.11
N LYS A 32 4.39 11.85 -12.13
CA LYS A 32 4.85 11.91 -10.73
C LYS A 32 6.07 11.02 -10.50
N LYS A 33 6.97 11.45 -9.61
CA LYS A 33 8.05 10.61 -9.09
C LYS A 33 7.50 9.75 -7.95
N VAL A 34 7.55 8.44 -8.11
CA VAL A 34 6.88 7.51 -7.19
C VAL A 34 7.86 6.48 -6.65
N LEU A 35 7.86 6.32 -5.31
CA LEU A 35 8.51 5.21 -4.63
C LEU A 35 7.43 4.25 -4.11
N LEU A 36 7.60 2.98 -4.39
CA LEU A 36 6.83 1.89 -3.80
C LEU A 36 7.68 1.23 -2.71
N ILE A 37 7.12 1.01 -1.54
CA ILE A 37 7.80 0.33 -0.43
C ILE A 37 7.03 -0.96 -0.14
N ASP A 38 7.72 -2.09 -0.25
CA ASP A 38 7.17 -3.38 0.19
C ASP A 38 7.39 -3.51 1.70
N ALA A 39 6.30 -3.61 2.46
CA ALA A 39 6.33 -3.78 3.91
C ALA A 39 5.66 -5.10 4.34
N ASP A 40 5.69 -6.10 3.44
CA ASP A 40 5.26 -7.47 3.70
C ASP A 40 6.48 -8.41 3.62
N PRO A 41 6.78 -9.22 4.66
CA PRO A 41 7.85 -10.21 4.63
C PRO A 41 7.74 -11.22 3.49
N GLN A 42 6.55 -11.36 2.89
CA GLN A 42 6.34 -12.24 1.75
C GLN A 42 6.92 -11.69 0.44
N GLY A 43 7.38 -10.43 0.41
CA GLY A 43 7.95 -9.82 -0.78
C GLY A 43 6.97 -9.74 -1.96
N SER A 44 5.67 -9.67 -1.69
CA SER A 44 4.64 -9.78 -2.73
C SER A 44 4.65 -8.62 -3.71
N LEU A 45 4.91 -7.40 -3.26
CA LEU A 45 5.07 -6.24 -4.13
C LEU A 45 6.34 -6.36 -4.96
N THR A 46 7.43 -6.78 -4.33
CA THR A 46 8.74 -7.01 -4.94
C THR A 46 8.63 -8.00 -6.08
N ALA A 47 8.04 -9.18 -5.83
CA ALA A 47 7.81 -10.19 -6.86
C ALA A 47 6.86 -9.69 -7.98
N SER A 48 5.79 -8.95 -7.63
CA SER A 48 4.83 -8.40 -8.59
C SER A 48 5.44 -7.35 -9.54
N LEU A 49 6.63 -6.85 -9.25
CA LEU A 49 7.40 -5.95 -10.10
C LEU A 49 8.56 -6.65 -10.82
N GLY A 50 8.58 -7.99 -10.85
CA GLY A 50 9.49 -8.81 -11.63
C GLY A 50 10.79 -9.20 -10.91
N TYR A 51 10.90 -8.96 -9.61
CA TYR A 51 12.00 -9.45 -8.79
C TYR A 51 11.56 -10.75 -8.11
N GLU A 52 11.65 -11.86 -8.86
CA GLU A 52 11.05 -13.16 -8.50
C GLU A 52 11.64 -13.80 -7.24
N GLU A 53 12.93 -13.51 -6.94
CA GLU A 53 13.65 -14.04 -5.78
C GLU A 53 14.00 -12.92 -4.78
N PRO A 54 13.02 -12.42 -4.00
CA PRO A 54 13.26 -11.32 -3.07
C PRO A 54 14.32 -11.63 -2.00
N ASP A 55 14.45 -12.90 -1.62
CA ASP A 55 15.40 -13.33 -0.60
C ASP A 55 16.87 -13.27 -1.06
N ASP A 56 17.13 -13.15 -2.36
CA ASP A 56 18.46 -12.93 -2.90
C ASP A 56 18.91 -11.45 -2.88
N LEU A 57 17.99 -10.53 -2.56
CA LEU A 57 18.28 -9.10 -2.49
C LEU A 57 19.02 -8.77 -1.19
N ARG A 58 20.18 -8.11 -1.33
CA ARG A 58 21.08 -7.81 -0.19
C ARG A 58 20.58 -6.64 0.67
N ILE A 59 19.97 -5.64 0.03
CA ILE A 59 19.49 -4.44 0.70
C ILE A 59 17.98 -4.34 0.48
N THR A 60 17.26 -4.38 1.57
CA THR A 60 15.80 -4.39 1.61
C THR A 60 15.30 -3.42 2.68
N LEU A 61 14.01 -3.25 2.81
CA LEU A 61 13.43 -2.47 3.91
C LEU A 61 13.92 -2.97 5.29
N ALA A 62 14.13 -4.30 5.43
CA ALA A 62 14.65 -4.84 6.70
C ALA A 62 16.06 -4.33 7.00
N THR A 63 16.95 -4.30 6.02
CA THR A 63 18.31 -3.76 6.15
C THR A 63 18.26 -2.29 6.57
N ILE A 64 17.53 -1.48 5.82
CA ILE A 64 17.40 -0.04 6.08
C ILE A 64 16.83 0.24 7.49
N MET A 65 15.81 -0.48 7.90
CA MET A 65 15.25 -0.30 9.25
C MET A 65 16.19 -0.78 10.35
N MET A 66 17.06 -1.76 10.07
CA MET A 66 18.08 -2.21 11.01
C MET A 66 19.19 -1.14 11.16
N ASP A 67 19.60 -0.50 10.04
CA ASP A 67 20.57 0.60 10.08
C ASP A 67 20.03 1.77 10.93
N VAL A 68 18.74 2.11 10.80
CA VAL A 68 18.09 3.09 11.69
C VAL A 68 18.16 2.67 13.15
N ILE A 69 17.87 1.39 13.47
CA ILE A 69 17.92 0.87 14.85
C ILE A 69 19.34 0.96 15.44
N ASN A 70 20.34 0.70 14.61
CA ASN A 70 21.75 0.71 15.01
C ASN A 70 22.37 2.12 15.00
N GLU A 71 21.61 3.16 14.64
CA GLU A 71 22.11 4.53 14.45
C GLU A 71 23.24 4.61 13.41
N GLU A 72 23.19 3.74 12.39
CA GLU A 72 24.14 3.73 11.28
C GLU A 72 23.75 4.75 10.21
N GLU A 73 24.71 5.14 9.35
CA GLU A 73 24.44 6.07 8.26
C GLU A 73 23.56 5.40 7.19
N ILE A 74 22.38 5.97 6.96
CA ILE A 74 21.42 5.46 5.99
C ILE A 74 21.79 5.96 4.59
N SER A 75 22.16 5.06 3.70
CA SER A 75 22.26 5.39 2.29
C SER A 75 20.86 5.47 1.67
N LEU A 76 20.49 6.66 1.19
CA LEU A 76 19.17 6.89 0.59
C LEU A 76 19.00 6.32 -0.82
N GLU A 77 20.07 5.81 -1.42
CA GLU A 77 20.07 5.25 -2.77
C GLU A 77 20.19 3.73 -2.76
N ASP A 78 20.81 3.19 -1.71
CA ASP A 78 21.03 1.77 -1.60
C ASP A 78 19.71 1.02 -1.42
N GLY A 79 19.56 -0.11 -2.11
CA GLY A 79 18.33 -0.90 -2.10
C GLY A 79 17.19 -0.37 -2.96
N ILE A 80 17.30 0.83 -3.55
CA ILE A 80 16.29 1.34 -4.47
C ILE A 80 16.45 0.66 -5.84
N LEU A 81 15.41 -0.04 -6.25
CA LEU A 81 15.32 -0.72 -7.54
C LEU A 81 14.47 0.13 -8.50
N HIS A 82 14.95 0.31 -9.74
CA HIS A 82 14.25 1.09 -10.77
C HIS A 82 13.46 0.16 -11.69
N HIS A 83 12.13 0.34 -11.71
CA HIS A 83 11.26 -0.46 -12.55
C HIS A 83 11.04 0.19 -13.92
N GLN A 84 10.90 -0.65 -14.98
CA GLN A 84 10.69 -0.21 -16.36
C GLN A 84 9.46 0.68 -16.60
N GLU A 85 8.47 0.67 -15.71
CA GLU A 85 7.27 1.52 -15.77
C GLU A 85 7.43 2.82 -14.95
N ASN A 86 8.68 3.28 -14.75
CA ASN A 86 9.05 4.56 -14.13
C ASN A 86 8.59 4.72 -12.67
N VAL A 87 8.62 3.65 -11.91
CA VAL A 87 8.50 3.69 -10.45
C VAL A 87 9.78 3.14 -9.83
N ASP A 88 10.12 3.65 -8.66
CA ASP A 88 11.16 3.10 -7.81
C ASP A 88 10.55 2.14 -6.79
N LEU A 89 11.30 1.14 -6.38
CA LEU A 89 10.91 0.13 -5.42
C LEU A 89 11.96 0.01 -4.31
N LEU A 90 11.54 0.11 -3.05
CA LEU A 90 12.28 -0.43 -1.92
C LEU A 90 11.71 -1.82 -1.60
N PRO A 91 12.49 -2.89 -1.86
CA PRO A 91 12.02 -4.26 -1.75
C PRO A 91 11.92 -4.74 -0.30
N ALA A 92 11.19 -5.83 -0.09
CA ALA A 92 11.18 -6.60 1.14
C ALA A 92 11.51 -8.07 0.88
N ASN A 93 11.91 -8.75 1.93
CA ASN A 93 12.13 -10.18 1.97
C ASN A 93 11.78 -10.75 3.35
N ILE A 94 12.03 -12.04 3.55
CA ILE A 94 11.69 -12.74 4.79
C ILE A 94 12.37 -12.15 6.05
N GLU A 95 13.47 -11.40 5.89
CA GLU A 95 14.19 -10.77 7.00
C GLU A 95 13.32 -9.76 7.78
N LEU A 96 12.29 -9.16 7.14
CA LEU A 96 11.31 -8.32 7.84
C LEU A 96 10.60 -9.05 8.98
N SER A 97 10.42 -10.38 8.89
CA SER A 97 9.83 -11.16 9.99
C SER A 97 10.75 -11.21 11.21
N ALA A 98 12.06 -11.36 11.00
CA ALA A 98 13.05 -11.33 12.07
C ALA A 98 13.19 -9.94 12.68
N LEU A 99 13.16 -8.91 11.85
CA LEU A 99 13.16 -7.51 12.28
C LEU A 99 11.96 -7.20 13.18
N GLU A 100 10.74 -7.64 12.83
CA GLU A 100 9.53 -7.39 13.64
C GLU A 100 9.67 -7.97 15.07
N VAL A 101 10.33 -9.11 15.21
CA VAL A 101 10.66 -9.69 16.52
C VAL A 101 11.71 -8.83 17.26
N THR A 102 12.76 -8.41 16.57
CA THR A 102 13.84 -7.58 17.13
C THR A 102 13.31 -6.24 17.65
N MET A 103 12.42 -5.60 16.91
CA MET A 103 11.78 -4.34 17.33
C MET A 103 11.03 -4.44 18.65
N GLY A 104 10.71 -5.64 19.13
CA GLY A 104 10.00 -5.83 20.42
C GLY A 104 10.66 -5.09 21.59
N ASN A 105 11.98 -4.95 21.59
CA ASN A 105 12.77 -4.34 22.67
C ASN A 105 13.40 -2.98 22.29
N VAL A 106 13.10 -2.45 21.09
CA VAL A 106 13.66 -1.19 20.60
C VAL A 106 12.84 -0.01 21.13
N MET A 107 13.53 1.04 21.56
CA MET A 107 12.89 2.29 21.99
C MET A 107 12.33 3.02 20.75
N SER A 108 11.17 3.65 20.89
CA SER A 108 10.50 4.37 19.78
C SER A 108 10.29 3.53 18.53
N ARG A 109 10.15 2.24 18.67
CA ARG A 109 10.03 1.23 17.61
C ARG A 109 8.94 1.52 16.57
N GLU A 110 7.95 2.35 16.91
CA GLU A 110 6.89 2.78 16.01
C GLU A 110 7.34 3.85 15.01
N MET A 111 8.52 4.44 15.21
CA MET A 111 9.05 5.58 14.45
C MET A 111 10.15 5.21 13.45
N ILE A 112 10.65 3.97 13.47
CA ILE A 112 11.84 3.55 12.71
C ILE A 112 11.65 3.77 11.20
N MET A 113 10.55 3.31 10.63
CA MET A 113 10.26 3.52 9.21
C MET A 113 10.07 5.01 8.89
N LYS A 114 9.50 5.77 9.83
CA LYS A 114 9.28 7.22 9.64
C LYS A 114 10.58 7.97 9.48
N GLU A 115 11.61 7.60 10.21
CA GLU A 115 12.93 8.24 10.16
C GLU A 115 13.52 8.10 8.75
N TYR A 116 13.49 6.91 8.17
CA TYR A 116 13.90 6.70 6.78
C TYR A 116 13.03 7.49 5.79
N ILE A 117 11.70 7.41 5.92
CA ILE A 117 10.79 8.09 5.00
C ILE A 117 10.97 9.61 5.05
N ASP A 118 11.16 10.20 6.23
CA ASP A 118 11.41 11.64 6.36
C ASP A 118 12.71 12.07 5.65
N ALA A 119 13.74 11.21 5.63
CA ALA A 119 14.99 11.47 4.93
C ALA A 119 14.85 11.40 3.40
N ILE A 120 14.07 10.43 2.87
CA ILE A 120 13.99 10.19 1.42
C ILE A 120 12.84 10.96 0.73
N ARG A 121 11.81 11.39 1.46
CA ARG A 121 10.57 11.94 0.88
C ARG A 121 10.78 13.17 -0.02
N SER A 122 11.87 13.91 0.14
CA SER A 122 12.16 15.07 -0.71
C SER A 122 12.46 14.74 -2.18
N ARG A 123 12.73 13.45 -2.47
CA ARG A 123 13.07 12.95 -3.82
C ARG A 123 11.83 12.57 -4.64
N TYR A 124 10.68 12.37 -3.99
CA TYR A 124 9.46 11.84 -4.58
C TYR A 124 8.27 12.77 -4.43
N ASP A 125 7.31 12.63 -5.33
CA ASP A 125 6.00 13.26 -5.22
C ASP A 125 5.05 12.37 -4.41
N TYR A 126 5.20 11.03 -4.55
CA TYR A 126 4.42 10.02 -3.83
C TYR A 126 5.30 8.90 -3.31
N ILE A 127 4.97 8.41 -2.12
CA ILE A 127 5.47 7.15 -1.57
C ILE A 127 4.26 6.30 -1.23
N LEU A 128 4.15 5.08 -1.79
CA LEU A 128 3.12 4.12 -1.45
C LEU A 128 3.73 2.95 -0.69
N ILE A 129 3.13 2.60 0.46
CA ILE A 129 3.61 1.51 1.31
C ILE A 129 2.60 0.35 1.23
N ASP A 130 3.02 -0.79 0.67
CA ASP A 130 2.23 -2.03 0.67
C ASP A 130 2.38 -2.76 1.99
N CYS A 131 1.31 -2.85 2.77
CA CYS A 131 1.37 -3.40 4.11
C CYS A 131 0.96 -4.87 4.14
N MET A 132 1.62 -5.65 5.01
CA MET A 132 1.25 -7.03 5.30
C MET A 132 -0.20 -7.14 5.84
N PRO A 133 -0.86 -8.33 5.73
CA PRO A 133 -2.22 -8.53 6.20
C PRO A 133 -2.28 -8.74 7.73
N SER A 134 -1.78 -7.77 8.49
CA SER A 134 -1.78 -7.79 9.95
C SER A 134 -1.94 -6.37 10.50
N LEU A 135 -2.13 -6.24 11.80
CA LEU A 135 -2.06 -4.99 12.54
C LEU A 135 -0.85 -4.98 13.50
N GLY A 136 0.24 -5.66 13.09
CA GLY A 136 1.50 -5.76 13.80
C GLY A 136 2.34 -4.49 13.76
N MET A 137 3.58 -4.59 14.23
CA MET A 137 4.48 -3.44 14.37
C MET A 137 4.85 -2.82 13.02
N MET A 138 5.01 -3.64 11.97
CA MET A 138 5.27 -3.12 10.62
C MET A 138 4.14 -2.25 10.10
N THR A 139 2.88 -2.69 10.26
CA THR A 139 1.71 -1.88 9.90
C THR A 139 1.62 -0.59 10.73
N ILE A 140 1.96 -0.62 12.02
CA ILE A 140 2.00 0.58 12.85
C ILE A 140 3.08 1.55 12.34
N ASN A 141 4.28 1.06 12.01
CA ASN A 141 5.34 1.87 11.39
C ASN A 141 4.88 2.54 10.09
N ALA A 142 4.23 1.79 9.20
CA ALA A 142 3.67 2.33 7.97
C ALA A 142 2.64 3.44 8.24
N LEU A 143 1.70 3.24 9.18
CA LEU A 143 0.71 4.24 9.56
C LEU A 143 1.33 5.49 10.20
N VAL A 144 2.38 5.33 10.99
CA VAL A 144 3.08 6.45 11.64
C VAL A 144 3.84 7.29 10.62
N SER A 145 4.34 6.67 9.57
CA SER A 145 5.11 7.29 8.49
C SER A 145 4.23 7.97 7.43
N SER A 146 2.93 7.67 7.39
CA SER A 146 2.04 8.07 6.31
C SER A 146 1.29 9.36 6.59
N ASP A 147 0.97 10.08 5.50
CA ASP A 147 0.03 11.21 5.50
C ASP A 147 -1.41 10.69 5.45
N SER A 148 -1.65 9.60 4.70
CA SER A 148 -2.98 9.00 4.56
C SER A 148 -2.97 7.48 4.37
N VAL A 149 -4.16 6.87 4.50
CA VAL A 149 -4.37 5.42 4.40
C VAL A 149 -5.41 5.10 3.34
N LEU A 150 -5.05 4.33 2.33
CA LEU A 150 -5.97 3.75 1.36
C LEU A 150 -6.35 2.34 1.83
N ILE A 151 -7.65 2.03 1.88
CA ILE A 151 -8.17 0.79 2.46
C ILE A 151 -8.86 -0.04 1.37
N PRO A 152 -8.17 -0.98 0.70
CA PRO A 152 -8.81 -1.91 -0.21
C PRO A 152 -9.70 -2.90 0.55
N VAL A 153 -10.95 -3.06 0.11
CA VAL A 153 -11.95 -3.95 0.71
C VAL A 153 -12.60 -4.78 -0.39
N GLN A 154 -12.46 -6.09 -0.31
CA GLN A 154 -13.17 -6.98 -1.22
C GLN A 154 -14.69 -6.87 -0.98
N ALA A 155 -15.47 -6.74 -2.05
CA ALA A 155 -16.93 -6.70 -2.00
C ALA A 155 -17.53 -8.09 -1.66
N ALA A 156 -17.30 -8.55 -0.41
CA ALA A 156 -17.78 -9.82 0.14
C ALA A 156 -18.32 -9.63 1.57
N TYR A 157 -19.16 -10.54 2.08
CA TYR A 157 -19.93 -10.38 3.33
C TYR A 157 -19.09 -10.19 4.61
N LEU A 158 -17.94 -10.84 4.72
CA LEU A 158 -17.12 -10.85 5.95
C LEU A 158 -16.22 -9.61 6.21
N PRO A 159 -15.95 -8.69 5.26
CA PRO A 159 -15.05 -7.56 5.46
C PRO A 159 -15.53 -6.51 6.46
N VAL A 160 -16.83 -6.35 6.67
CA VAL A 160 -17.37 -5.24 7.46
C VAL A 160 -16.89 -5.26 8.92
N LYS A 161 -16.81 -6.45 9.54
CA LYS A 161 -16.34 -6.58 10.92
C LYS A 161 -14.84 -6.32 11.07
N GLY A 162 -14.04 -6.81 10.12
CA GLY A 162 -12.60 -6.55 10.06
C GLY A 162 -12.27 -5.08 9.78
N LEU A 163 -13.06 -4.41 8.94
CA LEU A 163 -12.89 -2.99 8.63
C LEU A 163 -13.07 -2.10 9.86
N GLN A 164 -14.02 -2.39 10.73
CA GLN A 164 -14.21 -1.65 12.00
C GLN A 164 -12.97 -1.73 12.90
N GLN A 165 -12.37 -2.92 13.01
CA GLN A 165 -11.15 -3.12 13.79
C GLN A 165 -9.98 -2.30 13.20
N LEU A 166 -9.80 -2.35 11.88
CA LEU A 166 -8.78 -1.58 11.18
C LEU A 166 -8.96 -0.08 11.40
N ILE A 167 -10.16 0.45 11.18
CA ILE A 167 -10.48 1.88 11.40
C ILE A 167 -10.17 2.28 12.85
N LYS A 168 -10.53 1.46 13.83
CA LYS A 168 -10.20 1.71 15.23
C LYS A 168 -8.70 1.79 15.47
N THR A 169 -7.91 0.92 14.83
CA THR A 169 -6.44 0.96 14.92
C THR A 169 -5.89 2.23 14.29
N ILE A 170 -6.34 2.60 13.08
CA ILE A 170 -5.93 3.85 12.41
C ILE A 170 -6.24 5.07 13.29
N LEU A 171 -7.43 5.16 13.86
CA LEU A 171 -7.82 6.26 14.75
C LEU A 171 -6.99 6.27 16.04
N THR A 172 -6.57 5.12 16.55
CA THR A 172 -5.67 5.03 17.70
C THR A 172 -4.28 5.54 17.37
N VAL A 173 -3.71 5.15 16.22
CA VAL A 173 -2.43 5.67 15.72
C VAL A 173 -2.53 7.18 15.49
N LYS A 174 -3.59 7.65 14.82
CA LYS A 174 -3.86 9.09 14.62
C LYS A 174 -3.84 9.85 15.94
N LYS A 175 -4.52 9.35 16.95
CA LYS A 175 -4.63 10.03 18.26
C LYS A 175 -3.31 10.07 19.03
N ARG A 176 -2.51 9.00 18.95
CA ARG A 176 -1.37 8.79 19.85
C ARG A 176 -0.01 9.07 19.22
N LEU A 177 0.16 8.73 17.92
CA LEU A 177 1.46 8.69 17.27
C LEU A 177 1.55 9.65 16.07
N ASN A 178 0.53 9.71 15.22
CA ASN A 178 0.54 10.52 13.99
C ASN A 178 -0.75 11.34 13.86
N ARG A 179 -0.80 12.52 14.46
CA ARG A 179 -2.00 13.37 14.49
C ARG A 179 -2.47 13.84 13.11
N LYS A 180 -1.60 13.84 12.12
CA LYS A 180 -1.91 14.27 10.74
C LYS A 180 -2.51 13.15 9.90
N LEU A 181 -2.39 11.88 10.34
CA LEU A 181 -2.87 10.74 9.58
C LEU A 181 -4.35 10.91 9.20
N ALA A 182 -4.64 10.80 7.91
CA ALA A 182 -5.98 10.81 7.36
C ALA A 182 -6.35 9.43 6.79
N ILE A 183 -7.63 9.18 6.54
CA ILE A 183 -8.05 8.06 5.71
C ILE A 183 -8.27 8.63 4.30
N GLU A 184 -7.50 8.15 3.33
CA GLU A 184 -7.59 8.54 1.91
C GLU A 184 -8.94 8.11 1.34
N GLY A 185 -9.33 6.88 1.65
CA GLY A 185 -10.61 6.34 1.26
C GLY A 185 -10.67 4.82 1.36
N ILE A 186 -11.89 4.30 1.31
CA ILE A 186 -12.19 2.87 1.16
C ILE A 186 -12.33 2.56 -0.33
N LEU A 187 -11.52 1.63 -0.84
CA LEU A 187 -11.57 1.14 -2.22
C LEU A 187 -12.26 -0.22 -2.27
N LEU A 188 -13.37 -0.31 -2.97
CA LEU A 188 -14.01 -1.60 -3.23
C LEU A 188 -13.30 -2.34 -4.36
N THR A 189 -12.83 -3.56 -4.06
CA THR A 189 -12.06 -4.39 -4.98
C THR A 189 -12.80 -5.68 -5.32
N MET A 190 -12.42 -6.30 -6.45
CA MET A 190 -12.96 -7.59 -6.92
C MET A 190 -14.49 -7.59 -6.97
N VAL A 191 -15.08 -6.49 -7.46
CA VAL A 191 -16.53 -6.34 -7.55
C VAL A 191 -17.05 -7.08 -8.77
N ASP A 192 -17.92 -8.07 -8.57
CA ASP A 192 -18.65 -8.73 -9.65
C ASP A 192 -20.05 -8.16 -9.77
N PHE A 193 -20.22 -7.15 -10.63
CA PHE A 193 -21.49 -6.47 -10.87
C PHE A 193 -22.60 -7.35 -11.48
N ARG A 194 -22.30 -8.58 -11.91
CA ARG A 194 -23.32 -9.53 -12.36
C ARG A 194 -24.16 -10.06 -11.22
N THR A 195 -23.69 -9.92 -9.97
CA THR A 195 -24.36 -10.41 -8.77
C THR A 195 -25.06 -9.28 -8.03
N ASN A 196 -26.30 -9.49 -7.60
CA ASN A 196 -27.02 -8.56 -6.72
C ASN A 196 -26.26 -8.39 -5.40
N TYR A 197 -25.62 -9.46 -4.94
CA TYR A 197 -24.83 -9.48 -3.71
C TYR A 197 -23.71 -8.43 -3.69
N ALA A 198 -22.92 -8.31 -4.76
CA ALA A 198 -21.86 -7.30 -4.82
C ALA A 198 -22.44 -5.87 -4.79
N ARG A 199 -23.60 -5.66 -5.43
CA ARG A 199 -24.30 -4.36 -5.39
C ARG A 199 -24.79 -4.02 -3.98
N ASP A 200 -25.35 -4.99 -3.28
CA ASP A 200 -25.84 -4.81 -1.90
C ASP A 200 -24.70 -4.50 -0.93
N ILE A 201 -23.56 -5.19 -1.07
CA ILE A 201 -22.36 -4.92 -0.26
C ILE A 201 -21.81 -3.52 -0.55
N THR A 202 -21.71 -3.14 -1.83
CA THR A 202 -21.26 -1.79 -2.23
C THR A 202 -22.16 -0.72 -1.57
N ALA A 203 -23.48 -0.85 -1.72
CA ALA A 203 -24.43 0.07 -1.13
C ALA A 203 -24.32 0.11 0.41
N ARG A 204 -24.11 -1.05 1.05
CA ARG A 204 -23.96 -1.13 2.51
C ARG A 204 -22.67 -0.44 2.98
N VAL A 205 -21.55 -0.57 2.27
CA VAL A 205 -20.30 0.14 2.62
C VAL A 205 -20.50 1.64 2.53
N HIS A 206 -21.11 2.14 1.46
CA HIS A 206 -21.43 3.56 1.31
C HIS A 206 -22.37 4.06 2.42
N THR A 207 -23.43 3.32 2.75
CA THR A 207 -24.37 3.70 3.81
C THR A 207 -23.73 3.71 5.20
N THR A 208 -22.83 2.73 5.47
CA THR A 208 -22.23 2.57 6.80
C THR A 208 -21.10 3.55 7.04
N TYR A 209 -20.28 3.81 6.03
CA TYR A 209 -19.01 4.57 6.18
C TYR A 209 -19.01 5.89 5.44
N GLY A 210 -19.76 6.05 4.34
CA GLY A 210 -19.65 7.19 3.42
C GLY A 210 -20.00 8.56 4.04
N SER A 211 -20.64 8.60 5.21
CA SER A 211 -20.87 9.86 5.95
C SER A 211 -19.65 10.34 6.75
N GLN A 212 -18.65 9.49 6.98
CA GLN A 212 -17.50 9.77 7.85
C GLN A 212 -16.16 9.53 7.17
N ILE A 213 -16.12 8.63 6.19
CA ILE A 213 -14.92 8.18 5.47
C ILE A 213 -15.25 8.22 3.99
N GLU A 214 -14.35 8.78 3.20
CA GLU A 214 -14.42 8.73 1.74
C GLU A 214 -14.51 7.28 1.27
N VAL A 215 -15.46 6.99 0.39
CA VAL A 215 -15.52 5.72 -0.34
C VAL A 215 -15.33 6.05 -1.81
N PHE A 216 -14.25 5.59 -2.41
CA PHE A 216 -13.94 5.89 -3.81
C PHE A 216 -15.10 5.53 -4.73
N GLU A 217 -15.40 6.40 -5.67
CA GLU A 217 -16.47 6.18 -6.67
C GLU A 217 -16.09 5.06 -7.63
N ASN A 218 -14.80 5.01 -8.00
CA ASN A 218 -14.28 3.97 -8.86
C ASN A 218 -13.97 2.71 -8.06
N VAL A 219 -14.60 1.61 -8.46
CA VAL A 219 -14.38 0.28 -7.87
C VAL A 219 -13.57 -0.59 -8.82
N ILE A 220 -12.78 -1.50 -8.28
CA ILE A 220 -11.98 -2.43 -9.09
C ILE A 220 -12.79 -3.69 -9.38
N PRO A 221 -13.12 -3.97 -10.65
CA PRO A 221 -13.88 -5.16 -11.00
C PRO A 221 -13.04 -6.43 -10.82
N MET A 222 -13.72 -7.56 -10.56
CA MET A 222 -13.08 -8.87 -10.58
C MET A 222 -12.53 -9.19 -11.96
N SER A 223 -11.26 -9.61 -12.02
CA SER A 223 -10.60 -9.94 -13.29
C SER A 223 -9.48 -10.94 -13.10
N VAL A 224 -9.48 -11.98 -13.94
CA VAL A 224 -8.38 -12.95 -14.03
C VAL A 224 -7.10 -12.25 -14.52
N LYS A 225 -7.23 -11.32 -15.46
CA LYS A 225 -6.10 -10.54 -16.00
C LYS A 225 -5.35 -9.75 -14.91
N ALA A 226 -6.06 -9.23 -13.92
CA ALA A 226 -5.43 -8.56 -12.79
C ALA A 226 -4.66 -9.53 -11.86
N ALA A 227 -5.07 -10.79 -11.79
CA ALA A 227 -4.34 -11.81 -11.04
C ALA A 227 -3.08 -12.29 -11.78
N GLU A 228 -3.11 -12.31 -13.11
CA GLU A 228 -1.97 -12.72 -13.94
C GLU A 228 -0.81 -11.72 -13.89
N THR A 229 -1.07 -10.43 -13.63
CA THR A 229 -0.04 -9.37 -13.65
C THR A 229 1.12 -9.64 -12.68
N SER A 230 0.82 -10.17 -11.50
CA SER A 230 1.84 -10.47 -10.48
C SER A 230 2.83 -11.54 -10.93
N ALA A 231 2.40 -12.49 -11.78
CA ALA A 231 3.27 -13.54 -12.32
C ALA A 231 4.12 -13.04 -13.49
N GLU A 232 3.76 -11.92 -14.11
CA GLU A 232 4.49 -11.37 -15.27
C GLU A 232 5.40 -10.18 -14.92
N GLY A 233 5.41 -9.74 -13.66
CA GLY A 233 6.20 -8.59 -13.23
C GLY A 233 5.78 -7.27 -13.93
N LYS A 234 4.47 -7.08 -14.20
CA LYS A 234 3.95 -5.95 -14.98
C LYS A 234 2.67 -5.38 -14.36
N SER A 235 2.43 -4.09 -14.60
CA SER A 235 1.14 -3.49 -14.24
C SER A 235 0.01 -3.98 -15.16
N ILE A 236 -1.23 -3.73 -14.72
CA ILE A 236 -2.41 -3.96 -15.56
C ILE A 236 -2.39 -3.07 -16.82
N TYR A 237 -1.74 -1.92 -16.76
CA TYR A 237 -1.63 -1.00 -17.89
C TYR A 237 -0.74 -1.57 -19.00
N MET A 238 0.27 -2.36 -18.66
CA MET A 238 1.14 -3.02 -19.61
C MET A 238 0.55 -4.36 -20.08
N HIS A 239 0.00 -5.14 -19.15
CA HIS A 239 -0.57 -6.47 -19.43
C HIS A 239 -1.88 -6.41 -20.22
N CYS A 240 -2.80 -5.50 -19.86
CA CYS A 240 -4.11 -5.38 -20.49
C CYS A 240 -4.57 -3.92 -20.58
N PRO A 241 -3.93 -3.08 -21.42
CA PRO A 241 -4.10 -1.62 -21.41
C PRO A 241 -5.50 -1.14 -21.77
N LYS A 242 -6.27 -1.93 -22.51
CA LYS A 242 -7.67 -1.63 -22.89
C LYS A 242 -8.70 -2.35 -22.00
N GLY A 243 -8.24 -2.95 -20.92
CA GLY A 243 -9.10 -3.71 -19.99
C GLY A 243 -9.84 -2.79 -19.01
N LYS A 244 -11.02 -3.21 -18.58
CA LYS A 244 -11.84 -2.48 -17.60
C LYS A 244 -11.11 -2.25 -16.28
N VAL A 245 -10.17 -3.13 -15.89
CA VAL A 245 -9.38 -2.96 -14.66
C VAL A 245 -8.33 -1.89 -14.85
N ALA A 246 -7.69 -1.79 -16.02
CA ALA A 246 -6.76 -0.70 -16.32
C ALA A 246 -7.47 0.66 -16.29
N GLU A 247 -8.65 0.75 -16.88
CA GLU A 247 -9.50 1.95 -16.82
C GLU A 247 -9.89 2.28 -15.35
N ALA A 248 -10.31 1.29 -14.57
CA ALA A 248 -10.69 1.48 -13.18
C ALA A 248 -9.54 2.00 -12.31
N TYR A 249 -8.32 1.44 -12.46
CA TYR A 249 -7.15 1.95 -11.74
C TYR A 249 -6.70 3.34 -12.22
N MET A 250 -6.84 3.65 -13.52
CA MET A 250 -6.57 5.00 -14.02
C MET A 250 -7.54 6.01 -13.39
N ASN A 251 -8.83 5.70 -13.35
CA ASN A 251 -9.84 6.55 -12.73
C ASN A 251 -9.58 6.72 -11.23
N LEU A 252 -9.22 5.64 -10.52
CA LEU A 252 -8.82 5.71 -9.11
C LEU A 252 -7.59 6.62 -8.92
N THR A 253 -6.60 6.53 -9.81
CA THR A 253 -5.43 7.42 -9.78
C THR A 253 -5.84 8.89 -9.90
N GLN A 254 -6.80 9.20 -10.74
CA GLN A 254 -7.34 10.55 -10.86
C GLN A 254 -8.08 11.02 -9.59
N GLU A 255 -8.80 10.12 -8.91
CA GLU A 255 -9.40 10.44 -7.61
C GLU A 255 -8.32 10.75 -6.55
N VAL A 256 -7.27 9.92 -6.46
CA VAL A 256 -6.14 10.13 -5.54
C VAL A 256 -5.45 11.48 -5.80
N LEU A 257 -5.26 11.86 -7.06
CA LEU A 257 -4.68 13.16 -7.46
C LEU A 257 -5.58 14.34 -7.07
N LYS A 258 -6.90 14.19 -7.17
CA LYS A 258 -7.85 15.25 -6.77
C LYS A 258 -7.86 15.51 -5.26
N ASN A 259 -7.55 14.48 -4.46
CA ASN A 259 -7.50 14.57 -3.00
C ASN A 259 -6.20 15.24 -2.49
N GLU A 260 -5.35 15.80 -3.36
CA GLU A 260 -4.17 16.61 -2.99
C GLU A 260 -4.50 18.01 -2.46
N LYS A 261 -5.76 18.40 -2.38
CA LYS A 261 -6.18 19.77 -2.03
C LYS A 261 -6.27 20.00 -0.52
#